data_236629867706741293a79f08259c0231
#
_entry.id   236629867706741293a79f08259c0231
#
_cell.length_a   1.000
_cell.length_b   1.000
_cell.length_c   1.000
_cell.angle_alpha   90.00
_cell.angle_beta   90.00
_cell.angle_gamma   90.00
#
_symmetry.space_group_name_H-M   'P 1'
#
loop_
_entity.id
_entity.type
_entity.pdbx_description
1 polymer ?
#
loop_
_entity_poly.entity_id
_entity_poly.type
_entity_poly.pdbx_seq_one_letter_code
_entity_poly.pdbx_strand_id
1 'polypeptide(L)'
;MDKDRAWNMIVKQIRSDDRRIALIAASILMAVIGAFVIIVCTWIGIGMVIAGAIMLTVVVRAGGRGSIDIMDLYSRYVLPGWLAEVITEVDVSDEFEFDKDEIRAVMNKMLPGLSWSEMECDLSFAGKYNGIPIRASQIRLLSADDNEAGYYKNEPEIVYGGMIWQYGEDGIAVNTTGNIMWLPVPDKDNEDEDELKQKVLDYMKPYMEQIK
;
A
#
# COMPACT_ATOMS: atom_id res chain seq x y z
N MET A 1 -21.03 0.80 6.69
CA MET A 1 -20.92 2.03 5.87
C MET A 1 -21.11 1.59 4.43
N ASP A 2 -21.71 2.41 3.58
CA ASP A 2 -21.90 2.13 2.17
C ASP A 2 -20.58 2.35 1.39
N LYS A 3 -20.37 1.56 0.31
CA LYS A 3 -19.17 1.60 -0.55
C LYS A 3 -18.92 3.00 -1.12
N ASP A 4 -19.94 3.63 -1.68
CA ASP A 4 -19.81 4.95 -2.32
C ASP A 4 -19.41 6.04 -1.30
N ARG A 5 -19.93 5.92 -0.08
CA ARG A 5 -19.55 6.82 1.00
C ARG A 5 -18.09 6.59 1.43
N ALA A 6 -17.67 5.33 1.51
CA ALA A 6 -16.27 4.98 1.82
C ALA A 6 -15.34 5.54 0.76
N TRP A 7 -15.64 5.31 -0.52
CA TRP A 7 -14.86 5.84 -1.64
C TRP A 7 -14.72 7.37 -1.60
N ASN A 8 -15.83 8.07 -1.43
CA ASN A 8 -15.81 9.53 -1.32
C ASN A 8 -14.96 10.04 -0.14
N MET A 9 -14.92 9.29 0.97
CA MET A 9 -14.06 9.64 2.11
C MET A 9 -12.59 9.41 1.78
N ILE A 10 -12.24 8.33 1.09
CA ILE A 10 -10.89 8.01 0.61
C ILE A 10 -10.38 9.13 -0.30
N VAL A 11 -11.11 9.46 -1.36
CA VAL A 11 -10.72 10.52 -2.33
C VAL A 11 -10.58 11.87 -1.64
N LYS A 12 -11.50 12.19 -0.73
CA LYS A 12 -11.40 13.44 0.06
C LYS A 12 -10.15 13.48 0.92
N GLN A 13 -9.78 12.35 1.52
CA GLN A 13 -8.57 12.25 2.34
C GLN A 13 -7.30 12.43 1.49
N ILE A 14 -7.21 11.71 0.36
CA ILE A 14 -6.08 11.82 -0.58
C ILE A 14 -5.87 13.27 -1.00
N ARG A 15 -6.92 13.96 -1.46
CA ARG A 15 -6.85 15.38 -1.86
C ARG A 15 -6.50 16.32 -0.70
N SER A 16 -6.90 15.97 0.53
CA SER A 16 -6.53 16.73 1.72
C SER A 16 -5.03 16.60 2.02
N ASP A 17 -4.50 15.41 1.89
CA ASP A 17 -3.08 15.12 2.15
C ASP A 17 -2.18 15.78 1.08
N ASP A 18 -2.58 15.77 -0.20
CA ASP A 18 -1.87 16.47 -1.26
C ASP A 18 -1.80 17.99 -1.01
N ARG A 19 -2.93 18.60 -0.63
CA ARG A 19 -2.96 20.03 -0.27
C ARG A 19 -2.06 20.32 0.92
N ARG A 20 -2.03 19.43 1.90
CA ARG A 20 -1.18 19.56 3.07
C ARG A 20 0.30 19.51 2.72
N ILE A 21 0.72 18.56 1.87
CA ILE A 21 2.09 18.45 1.36
C ILE A 21 2.49 19.74 0.61
N ALA A 22 1.61 20.25 -0.26
CA ALA A 22 1.85 21.49 -0.97
C ALA A 22 2.01 22.70 -0.03
N LEU A 23 1.21 22.78 1.04
CA LEU A 23 1.32 23.84 2.05
C LEU A 23 2.62 23.72 2.87
N ILE A 24 3.05 22.52 3.21
CA ILE A 24 4.34 22.27 3.88
C ILE A 24 5.48 22.75 2.97
N ALA A 25 5.48 22.35 1.71
CA ALA A 25 6.49 22.77 0.74
C ALA A 25 6.53 24.30 0.57
N ALA A 26 5.36 24.95 0.45
CA ALA A 26 5.26 26.39 0.37
C ALA A 26 5.79 27.10 1.63
N SER A 27 5.52 26.54 2.81
CA SER A 27 5.99 27.09 4.09
C SER A 27 7.52 27.03 4.20
N ILE A 28 8.12 25.91 3.80
CA ILE A 28 9.58 25.74 3.76
C ILE A 28 10.20 26.70 2.76
N LEU A 29 9.65 26.79 1.55
CA LEU A 29 10.12 27.70 0.51
C LEU A 29 10.07 29.16 0.97
N MET A 30 8.99 29.57 1.63
CA MET A 30 8.85 30.92 2.18
C MET A 30 9.95 31.20 3.23
N ALA A 31 10.23 30.25 4.12
CA ALA A 31 11.28 30.41 5.12
C ALA A 31 12.67 30.52 4.47
N VAL A 32 12.97 29.70 3.44
CA VAL A 32 14.23 29.74 2.70
C VAL A 32 14.41 31.07 1.97
N ILE A 33 13.40 31.52 1.23
CA ILE A 33 13.42 32.83 0.55
C ILE A 33 13.60 33.95 1.57
N GLY A 34 12.90 33.90 2.71
CA GLY A 34 13.03 34.86 3.80
C GLY A 34 14.46 34.95 4.33
N ALA A 35 15.15 33.81 4.47
CA ALA A 35 16.55 33.77 4.89
C ALA A 35 17.48 34.49 3.90
N PHE A 36 17.26 34.34 2.59
CA PHE A 36 18.02 35.10 1.57
C PHE A 36 17.68 36.59 1.59
N VAL A 37 16.42 36.95 1.78
CA VAL A 37 15.97 38.37 1.81
C VAL A 37 16.51 39.11 3.04
N ILE A 38 16.85 38.43 4.14
CA ILE A 38 17.49 39.03 5.31
C ILE A 38 18.77 39.76 4.94
N ILE A 39 19.51 39.27 3.95
CA ILE A 39 20.77 39.90 3.47
C ILE A 39 20.51 41.28 2.87
N VAL A 40 19.37 41.45 2.21
CA VAL A 40 19.02 42.71 1.48
C VAL A 40 18.13 43.63 2.33
N CYS A 41 17.16 43.01 3.05
CA CYS A 41 16.22 43.75 3.89
C CYS A 41 15.83 42.93 5.12
N THR A 42 16.54 43.14 6.21
CA THR A 42 16.49 42.36 7.44
C THR A 42 15.06 42.19 7.99
N TRP A 43 14.28 43.26 8.04
CA TRP A 43 12.93 43.20 8.61
C TRP A 43 11.94 42.41 7.77
N ILE A 44 12.02 42.48 6.44
CA ILE A 44 11.15 41.72 5.54
C ILE A 44 11.51 40.24 5.61
N GLY A 45 12.82 39.92 5.57
CA GLY A 45 13.29 38.53 5.65
C GLY A 45 12.88 37.85 6.96
N ILE A 46 13.05 38.52 8.12
CA ILE A 46 12.60 38.00 9.42
C ILE A 46 11.09 37.74 9.41
N GLY A 47 10.31 38.67 8.88
CA GLY A 47 8.84 38.50 8.76
C GLY A 47 8.46 37.26 7.95
N MET A 48 9.14 37.00 6.83
CA MET A 48 8.90 35.84 5.99
C MET A 48 9.27 34.51 6.69
N VAL A 49 10.39 34.47 7.38
CA VAL A 49 10.82 33.27 8.16
C VAL A 49 9.78 32.95 9.24
N ILE A 50 9.33 33.96 9.99
CA ILE A 50 8.33 33.79 11.06
C ILE A 50 7.01 33.31 10.45
N ALA A 51 6.55 33.91 9.36
CA ALA A 51 5.32 33.51 8.67
C ALA A 51 5.39 32.05 8.19
N GLY A 52 6.49 31.65 7.57
CA GLY A 52 6.74 30.26 7.15
C GLY A 52 6.69 29.27 8.33
N ALA A 53 7.34 29.61 9.44
CA ALA A 53 7.35 28.78 10.65
C ALA A 53 5.96 28.64 11.28
N ILE A 54 5.18 29.72 11.34
CA ILE A 54 3.79 29.68 11.85
C ILE A 54 2.94 28.82 10.95
N MET A 55 2.99 29.03 9.63
CA MET A 55 2.22 28.25 8.66
C MET A 55 2.56 26.77 8.76
N LEU A 56 3.84 26.41 8.81
CA LEU A 56 4.29 25.03 8.99
C LEU A 56 3.72 24.41 10.27
N THR A 57 3.79 25.13 11.39
CA THR A 57 3.27 24.66 12.69
C THR A 57 1.76 24.39 12.63
N VAL A 58 1.00 25.28 12.01
CA VAL A 58 -0.46 25.14 11.85
C VAL A 58 -0.79 23.90 10.98
N VAL A 59 -0.11 23.75 9.84
CA VAL A 59 -0.36 22.62 8.92
C VAL A 59 0.01 21.29 9.55
N VAL A 60 1.13 21.21 10.26
CA VAL A 60 1.57 19.98 10.95
C VAL A 60 0.59 19.61 12.07
N ARG A 61 0.16 20.57 12.90
CA ARG A 61 -0.83 20.32 13.98
C ARG A 61 -2.21 19.95 13.46
N ALA A 62 -2.65 20.57 12.37
CA ALA A 62 -3.96 20.25 11.77
C ALA A 62 -4.00 18.82 11.21
N GLY A 63 -2.88 18.31 10.70
CA GLY A 63 -2.83 16.98 10.12
C GLY A 63 -2.73 15.82 11.10
N GLY A 64 -2.39 16.09 12.37
CA GLY A 64 -2.36 15.05 13.41
C GLY A 64 -3.72 14.69 14.02
N ARG A 65 -4.79 15.41 13.63
CA ARG A 65 -6.14 15.18 14.16
C ARG A 65 -7.04 14.56 13.09
N GLY A 66 -7.17 13.23 13.14
CA GLY A 66 -8.21 12.51 12.40
C GLY A 66 -7.79 12.09 10.97
N SER A 67 -6.55 11.66 10.78
CA SER A 67 -6.23 10.92 9.56
C SER A 67 -7.06 9.64 9.53
N ILE A 68 -7.89 9.51 8.51
CA ILE A 68 -8.64 8.29 8.24
C ILE A 68 -7.64 7.30 7.64
N ASP A 69 -7.66 6.07 8.14
CA ASP A 69 -6.89 5.01 7.53
C ASP A 69 -7.55 4.62 6.20
N ILE A 70 -6.93 5.05 5.10
CA ILE A 70 -7.41 4.79 3.74
C ILE A 70 -7.45 3.29 3.47
N MET A 71 -6.46 2.55 3.96
CA MET A 71 -6.37 1.10 3.76
C MET A 71 -7.47 0.36 4.51
N ASP A 72 -7.79 0.77 5.74
CA ASP A 72 -8.91 0.21 6.50
C ASP A 72 -10.26 0.46 5.80
N LEU A 73 -10.48 1.66 5.28
CA LEU A 73 -11.70 1.94 4.51
C LEU A 73 -11.77 1.17 3.19
N TYR A 74 -10.66 1.10 2.48
CA TYR A 74 -10.56 0.41 1.21
C TYR A 74 -10.81 -1.09 1.38
N SER A 75 -10.08 -1.74 2.29
CA SER A 75 -10.20 -3.19 2.52
C SER A 75 -11.57 -3.61 3.04
N ARG A 76 -12.18 -2.82 3.93
CA ARG A 76 -13.46 -3.19 4.54
C ARG A 76 -14.70 -2.87 3.72
N TYR A 77 -14.68 -1.80 2.92
CA TYR A 77 -15.92 -1.29 2.32
C TYR A 77 -15.90 -1.21 0.80
N VAL A 78 -14.73 -1.07 0.19
CA VAL A 78 -14.61 -0.88 -1.26
C VAL A 78 -14.20 -2.18 -1.94
N LEU A 79 -13.08 -2.75 -1.56
CA LEU A 79 -12.52 -3.95 -2.16
C LEU A 79 -13.47 -5.14 -2.17
N PRO A 80 -14.20 -5.48 -1.07
CA PRO A 80 -15.14 -6.60 -1.10
C PRO A 80 -16.23 -6.46 -2.15
N GLY A 81 -16.71 -5.23 -2.38
CA GLY A 81 -17.72 -4.96 -3.42
C GLY A 81 -17.19 -5.20 -4.83
N TRP A 82 -15.92 -4.89 -5.10
CA TRP A 82 -15.31 -5.17 -6.41
C TRP A 82 -14.99 -6.65 -6.59
N LEU A 83 -14.49 -7.30 -5.53
CA LEU A 83 -14.21 -8.75 -5.56
C LEU A 83 -15.50 -9.57 -5.76
N ALA A 84 -16.62 -9.14 -5.22
CA ALA A 84 -17.90 -9.83 -5.33
C ALA A 84 -18.41 -9.97 -6.77
N GLU A 85 -17.84 -9.23 -7.73
CA GLU A 85 -18.18 -9.38 -9.16
C GLU A 85 -17.56 -10.64 -9.78
N VAL A 86 -16.46 -11.14 -9.21
CA VAL A 86 -15.72 -12.29 -9.75
C VAL A 86 -15.58 -13.44 -8.75
N ILE A 87 -15.70 -13.16 -7.46
CA ILE A 87 -15.55 -14.11 -6.37
C ILE A 87 -16.83 -14.10 -5.54
N THR A 88 -17.40 -15.24 -5.24
CA THR A 88 -18.56 -15.37 -4.35
C THR A 88 -18.13 -15.59 -2.91
N GLU A 89 -19.00 -15.24 -1.95
CA GLU A 89 -18.74 -15.40 -0.50
C GLU A 89 -17.45 -14.69 -0.06
N VAL A 90 -17.22 -13.47 -0.57
CA VAL A 90 -16.00 -12.69 -0.27
C VAL A 90 -15.97 -12.29 1.19
N ASP A 91 -14.83 -12.61 1.84
CA ASP A 91 -14.45 -12.11 3.16
C ASP A 91 -13.05 -11.52 3.08
N VAL A 92 -12.86 -10.30 3.56
CA VAL A 92 -11.57 -9.62 3.61
C VAL A 92 -11.12 -9.55 5.05
N SER A 93 -9.96 -10.10 5.34
CA SER A 93 -9.41 -10.23 6.68
C SER A 93 -7.90 -10.08 6.70
N ASP A 94 -7.37 -9.55 7.80
CA ASP A 94 -5.94 -9.46 8.06
C ASP A 94 -5.39 -10.74 8.72
N GLU A 95 -6.26 -11.78 8.96
CA GLU A 95 -5.96 -12.92 9.83
C GLU A 95 -5.57 -14.21 9.08
N PHE A 96 -5.36 -14.16 7.75
CA PHE A 96 -4.97 -15.36 7.03
C PHE A 96 -3.48 -15.66 7.21
N GLU A 97 -3.21 -16.66 8.02
CA GLU A 97 -1.86 -17.24 8.10
C GLU A 97 -1.68 -18.30 7.00
N PHE A 98 -0.64 -18.12 6.19
CA PHE A 98 -0.13 -19.15 5.29
C PHE A 98 0.96 -19.95 5.99
N ASP A 99 1.00 -21.25 5.72
CA ASP A 99 2.11 -22.09 6.17
C ASP A 99 3.39 -21.67 5.44
N LYS A 100 4.36 -21.13 6.22
CA LYS A 100 5.64 -20.65 5.68
C LYS A 100 6.44 -21.76 4.97
N ASP A 101 6.35 -22.98 5.43
CA ASP A 101 7.11 -24.09 4.84
C ASP A 101 6.48 -24.53 3.52
N GLU A 102 5.14 -24.50 3.43
CA GLU A 102 4.40 -24.75 2.19
C GLU A 102 4.73 -23.68 1.15
N ILE A 103 4.66 -22.39 1.53
CA ILE A 103 5.02 -21.29 0.64
C ILE A 103 6.48 -21.39 0.20
N ARG A 104 7.41 -21.75 1.11
CA ARG A 104 8.81 -21.95 0.77
C ARG A 104 9.01 -23.07 -0.26
N ALA A 105 8.30 -24.18 -0.12
CA ALA A 105 8.36 -25.29 -1.07
C ALA A 105 7.89 -24.86 -2.46
N VAL A 106 6.77 -24.10 -2.53
CA VAL A 106 6.24 -23.58 -3.79
C VAL A 106 7.18 -22.54 -4.40
N MET A 107 7.67 -21.57 -3.62
CA MET A 107 8.55 -20.51 -4.13
C MET A 107 9.88 -21.08 -4.63
N ASN A 108 10.47 -22.06 -3.95
CA ASN A 108 11.67 -22.76 -4.40
C ASN A 108 11.47 -23.47 -5.75
N LYS A 109 10.27 -24.01 -5.99
CA LYS A 109 9.92 -24.66 -7.24
C LYS A 109 9.66 -23.66 -8.38
N MET A 110 8.97 -22.57 -8.06
CA MET A 110 8.51 -21.58 -9.07
C MET A 110 9.59 -20.54 -9.38
N LEU A 111 10.38 -20.15 -8.39
CA LEU A 111 11.45 -19.16 -8.44
C LEU A 111 12.74 -19.72 -7.84
N PRO A 112 13.38 -20.69 -8.51
CA PRO A 112 14.59 -21.32 -7.99
C PRO A 112 15.71 -20.29 -7.82
N GLY A 113 16.32 -20.27 -6.63
CA GLY A 113 17.37 -19.31 -6.27
C GLY A 113 16.89 -18.11 -5.49
N LEU A 114 15.58 -17.95 -5.25
CA LEU A 114 15.06 -16.92 -4.36
C LEU A 114 15.35 -17.33 -2.90
N SER A 115 16.22 -16.54 -2.22
CA SER A 115 16.52 -16.71 -0.80
C SER A 115 15.78 -15.67 0.01
N TRP A 116 15.04 -16.11 1.04
CA TRP A 116 14.31 -15.24 1.95
C TRP A 116 14.23 -15.86 3.35
N SER A 117 14.10 -15.02 4.36
CA SER A 117 14.04 -15.42 5.77
C SER A 117 12.70 -15.12 6.42
N GLU A 118 12.08 -14.01 6.01
CA GLU A 118 10.84 -13.52 6.59
C GLU A 118 9.76 -13.36 5.52
N MET A 119 8.51 -13.58 5.93
CA MET A 119 7.32 -13.36 5.11
C MET A 119 6.37 -12.47 5.89
N GLU A 120 5.97 -11.40 5.27
CA GLU A 120 4.92 -10.51 5.76
C GLU A 120 3.69 -10.65 4.86
N CYS A 121 2.52 -10.72 5.47
CA CYS A 121 1.24 -10.73 4.79
C CYS A 121 0.55 -9.40 5.05
N ASP A 122 0.15 -8.72 3.99
CA ASP A 122 -0.56 -7.45 4.10
C ASP A 122 -2.09 -7.70 3.98
N LEU A 123 -2.68 -7.30 2.87
CA LEU A 123 -4.10 -7.47 2.60
C LEU A 123 -4.44 -8.91 2.22
N SER A 124 -5.43 -9.50 2.88
CA SER A 124 -5.90 -10.86 2.62
C SER A 124 -7.40 -10.90 2.33
N PHE A 125 -7.83 -11.88 1.54
CA PHE A 125 -9.24 -12.17 1.34
C PHE A 125 -9.47 -13.65 1.07
N ALA A 126 -10.70 -14.10 1.34
CA ALA A 126 -11.16 -15.45 1.03
C ALA A 126 -12.49 -15.40 0.27
N GLY A 127 -12.84 -16.50 -0.37
CA GLY A 127 -14.10 -16.63 -1.08
C GLY A 127 -14.15 -17.89 -1.92
N LYS A 128 -15.00 -17.89 -2.97
CA LYS A 128 -15.07 -18.98 -3.94
C LYS A 128 -14.96 -18.42 -5.36
N TYR A 129 -14.06 -18.97 -6.15
CA TYR A 129 -13.95 -18.70 -7.59
C TYR A 129 -14.36 -19.94 -8.37
N ASN A 130 -15.37 -19.84 -9.24
CA ASN A 130 -15.97 -20.99 -9.95
C ASN A 130 -16.37 -22.15 -9.02
N GLY A 131 -16.81 -21.84 -7.79
CA GLY A 131 -17.19 -22.84 -6.77
C GLY A 131 -16.01 -23.43 -6.00
N ILE A 132 -14.76 -23.13 -6.37
CA ILE A 132 -13.55 -23.59 -5.69
C ILE A 132 -13.23 -22.61 -4.56
N PRO A 133 -13.07 -23.06 -3.30
CA PRO A 133 -12.61 -22.19 -2.21
C PRO A 133 -11.25 -21.62 -2.52
N ILE A 134 -11.08 -20.33 -2.28
CA ILE A 134 -9.82 -19.60 -2.45
C ILE A 134 -9.50 -18.79 -1.20
N ARG A 135 -8.21 -18.64 -0.95
CA ARG A 135 -7.63 -17.66 -0.03
C ARG A 135 -6.51 -16.95 -0.76
N ALA A 136 -6.44 -15.64 -0.61
CA ALA A 136 -5.41 -14.85 -1.26
C ALA A 136 -4.83 -13.83 -0.29
N SER A 137 -3.53 -13.59 -0.36
CA SER A 137 -2.88 -12.53 0.40
C SER A 137 -1.79 -11.87 -0.40
N GLN A 138 -1.70 -10.56 -0.27
CA GLN A 138 -0.53 -9.78 -0.68
C GLN A 138 0.60 -10.09 0.27
N ILE A 139 1.72 -10.60 -0.23
CA ILE A 139 2.89 -10.95 0.57
C ILE A 139 4.13 -10.17 0.18
N ARG A 140 5.00 -10.02 1.16
CA ARG A 140 6.39 -9.58 0.99
C ARG A 140 7.31 -10.67 1.53
N LEU A 141 8.28 -11.09 0.71
CA LEU A 141 9.36 -11.94 1.14
C LEU A 141 10.62 -11.07 1.30
N LEU A 142 11.22 -11.16 2.47
CA LEU A 142 12.35 -10.33 2.86
C LEU A 142 13.63 -11.18 2.90
N SER A 143 14.73 -10.60 2.43
CA SER A 143 16.05 -11.26 2.51
C SER A 143 16.46 -11.45 3.96
N ALA A 144 17.31 -12.47 4.20
CA ALA A 144 18.03 -12.55 5.45
C ALA A 144 18.96 -11.33 5.58
N ASP A 145 18.99 -10.72 6.76
CA ASP A 145 19.95 -9.68 7.06
C ASP A 145 21.33 -10.35 7.27
N ASP A 146 22.10 -10.49 6.18
CA ASP A 146 23.44 -11.13 6.20
C ASP A 146 24.53 -10.23 6.81
N ASN A 147 24.18 -9.05 7.33
CA ASN A 147 25.15 -8.12 7.88
C ASN A 147 25.33 -8.25 9.38
N GLU A 148 26.05 -9.30 9.84
CA GLU A 148 26.61 -9.38 11.19
C GLU A 148 27.70 -8.32 11.49
N ALA A 149 28.08 -7.50 10.54
CA ALA A 149 29.19 -6.54 10.68
C ALA A 149 28.73 -5.08 10.60
N GLY A 150 28.33 -4.53 11.73
CA GLY A 150 28.52 -3.11 12.02
C GLY A 150 27.33 -2.19 11.92
N TYR A 151 27.02 -1.54 13.00
CA TYR A 151 26.43 -0.22 13.34
C TYR A 151 25.23 0.35 12.56
N TYR A 152 24.87 -0.18 11.38
CA TYR A 152 23.65 0.17 10.65
C TYR A 152 22.87 -1.12 10.36
N LYS A 153 21.74 -1.33 11.04
CA LYS A 153 20.73 -2.28 10.57
C LYS A 153 20.22 -1.74 9.23
N ASN A 154 20.65 -2.36 8.14
CA ASN A 154 19.96 -2.15 6.87
C ASN A 154 18.57 -2.76 7.01
N GLU A 155 17.55 -2.05 6.57
CA GLU A 155 16.21 -2.61 6.47
C GLU A 155 16.30 -3.84 5.53
N PRO A 156 15.62 -4.96 5.89
CA PRO A 156 15.65 -6.16 5.05
C PRO A 156 15.11 -5.82 3.65
N GLU A 157 15.81 -6.30 2.63
CA GLU A 157 15.44 -6.03 1.24
C GLU A 157 14.25 -6.90 0.84
N ILE A 158 13.25 -6.31 0.17
CA ILE A 158 12.14 -7.06 -0.41
C ILE A 158 12.65 -7.80 -1.65
N VAL A 159 12.75 -9.12 -1.56
CA VAL A 159 13.20 -9.98 -2.66
C VAL A 159 12.05 -10.51 -3.53
N TYR A 160 10.83 -10.46 -2.99
CA TYR A 160 9.61 -10.77 -3.73
C TYR A 160 8.45 -9.98 -3.13
N GLY A 161 7.59 -9.45 -4.00
CA GLY A 161 6.33 -8.82 -3.64
C GLY A 161 5.26 -9.25 -4.64
N GLY A 162 4.14 -9.73 -4.15
CA GLY A 162 3.05 -10.19 -5.00
C GLY A 162 1.95 -10.88 -4.20
N MET A 163 0.95 -11.39 -4.91
CA MET A 163 -0.15 -12.10 -4.29
C MET A 163 0.10 -13.60 -4.34
N ILE A 164 -0.24 -14.29 -3.26
CA ILE A 164 -0.36 -15.75 -3.21
C ILE A 164 -1.83 -16.10 -3.15
N TRP A 165 -2.25 -17.08 -3.93
CA TRP A 165 -3.58 -17.64 -3.92
C TRP A 165 -3.48 -19.12 -3.58
N GLN A 166 -4.14 -19.53 -2.50
CA GLN A 166 -4.45 -20.94 -2.24
C GLN A 166 -5.83 -21.24 -2.82
N TYR A 167 -5.98 -22.37 -3.48
CA TYR A 167 -7.26 -22.83 -4.04
C TYR A 167 -7.45 -24.33 -3.88
N GLY A 168 -8.66 -24.74 -3.53
CA GLY A 168 -8.93 -26.15 -3.20
C GLY A 168 -8.14 -26.62 -1.98
N GLU A 169 -7.69 -27.88 -1.99
CA GLU A 169 -6.95 -28.47 -0.86
C GLU A 169 -5.46 -28.17 -0.92
N ASP A 170 -4.82 -28.26 -2.11
CA ASP A 170 -3.36 -28.16 -2.25
C ASP A 170 -2.89 -27.21 -3.37
N GLY A 171 -3.80 -26.49 -4.02
CA GLY A 171 -3.45 -25.62 -5.14
C GLY A 171 -2.87 -24.28 -4.68
N ILE A 172 -1.74 -23.87 -5.28
CA ILE A 172 -1.17 -22.55 -5.05
C ILE A 172 -0.86 -21.87 -6.40
N ALA A 173 -1.32 -20.64 -6.54
CA ALA A 173 -1.00 -19.76 -7.65
C ALA A 173 -0.17 -18.57 -7.14
N VAL A 174 0.92 -18.25 -7.83
CA VAL A 174 1.81 -17.14 -7.51
C VAL A 174 2.20 -16.39 -8.77
N ASN A 175 2.64 -15.15 -8.61
CA ASN A 175 3.26 -14.42 -9.70
C ASN A 175 4.68 -14.96 -9.96
N THR A 176 4.90 -15.52 -11.14
CA THR A 176 6.19 -16.12 -11.53
C THR A 176 7.07 -15.19 -12.36
N THR A 177 6.67 -13.93 -12.58
CA THR A 177 7.45 -12.99 -13.39
C THR A 177 8.74 -12.52 -12.71
N GLY A 178 8.88 -12.76 -11.39
CA GLY A 178 10.00 -12.27 -10.59
C GLY A 178 9.97 -10.77 -10.29
N ASN A 179 8.99 -10.04 -10.83
CA ASN A 179 8.81 -8.63 -10.55
C ASN A 179 8.03 -8.44 -9.25
N ILE A 180 8.41 -7.42 -8.48
CA ILE A 180 7.61 -6.97 -7.35
C ILE A 180 6.33 -6.34 -7.89
N MET A 181 5.20 -6.90 -7.50
CA MET A 181 3.88 -6.43 -7.93
C MET A 181 2.97 -6.25 -6.71
N TRP A 182 2.33 -5.11 -6.62
CA TRP A 182 1.41 -4.79 -5.54
C TRP A 182 -0.02 -4.71 -6.05
N LEU A 183 -0.96 -5.17 -5.22
CA LEU A 183 -2.38 -4.92 -5.48
C LEU A 183 -2.59 -3.39 -5.57
N PRO A 184 -3.21 -2.89 -6.64
CA PRO A 184 -3.49 -1.47 -6.77
C PRO A 184 -4.35 -0.97 -5.61
N VAL A 185 -3.95 0.16 -5.03
CA VAL A 185 -4.62 0.79 -3.89
C VAL A 185 -4.97 2.25 -4.23
N PRO A 186 -5.95 2.84 -3.52
CA PRO A 186 -6.27 4.24 -3.69
C PRO A 186 -5.10 5.15 -3.32
N ASP A 187 -4.65 5.96 -4.25
CA ASP A 187 -3.65 7.00 -4.06
C ASP A 187 -3.94 8.20 -4.99
N LYS A 188 -3.05 9.17 -5.04
CA LYS A 188 -3.22 10.38 -5.87
C LYS A 188 -3.30 10.09 -7.38
N ASP A 189 -2.72 8.97 -7.83
CA ASP A 189 -2.68 8.56 -9.23
C ASP A 189 -3.86 7.61 -9.57
N ASN A 190 -4.63 7.20 -8.56
CA ASN A 190 -5.75 6.25 -8.63
C ASN A 190 -7.00 6.80 -7.90
N GLU A 191 -7.40 8.05 -8.21
CA GLU A 191 -8.61 8.66 -7.66
C GLU A 191 -9.89 8.29 -8.42
N ASP A 192 -9.78 7.72 -9.61
CA ASP A 192 -10.91 7.25 -10.40
C ASP A 192 -11.28 5.83 -9.96
N GLU A 193 -12.53 5.65 -9.48
CA GLU A 193 -13.00 4.39 -8.95
C GLU A 193 -13.03 3.28 -10.01
N ASP A 194 -13.53 3.58 -11.20
CA ASP A 194 -13.69 2.59 -12.26
C ASP A 194 -12.32 2.17 -12.83
N GLU A 195 -11.40 3.12 -12.97
CA GLU A 195 -10.04 2.84 -13.42
C GLU A 195 -9.29 1.99 -12.40
N LEU A 196 -9.33 2.34 -11.11
CA LEU A 196 -8.67 1.57 -10.06
C LEU A 196 -9.27 0.16 -9.94
N LYS A 197 -10.60 0.04 -9.98
CA LYS A 197 -11.28 -1.26 -10.00
C LYS A 197 -10.78 -2.13 -11.15
N GLN A 198 -10.69 -1.57 -12.36
CA GLN A 198 -10.19 -2.32 -13.51
C GLN A 198 -8.73 -2.77 -13.31
N LYS A 199 -7.87 -1.91 -12.77
CA LYS A 199 -6.49 -2.27 -12.42
C LYS A 199 -6.42 -3.41 -11.42
N VAL A 200 -7.30 -3.42 -10.40
CA VAL A 200 -7.40 -4.52 -9.42
C VAL A 200 -7.81 -5.83 -10.09
N LEU A 201 -8.83 -5.81 -10.92
CA LEU A 201 -9.30 -7.01 -11.63
C LEU A 201 -8.24 -7.54 -12.61
N ASP A 202 -7.57 -6.66 -13.34
CA ASP A 202 -6.49 -7.04 -14.26
C ASP A 202 -5.27 -7.61 -13.50
N TYR A 203 -4.96 -7.08 -12.32
CA TYR A 203 -3.93 -7.62 -11.44
C TYR A 203 -4.24 -9.04 -10.98
N MET A 204 -5.51 -9.35 -10.70
CA MET A 204 -5.94 -10.66 -10.21
C MET A 204 -6.07 -11.72 -11.29
N LYS A 205 -6.30 -11.31 -12.54
CA LYS A 205 -6.59 -12.20 -13.65
C LYS A 205 -5.57 -13.32 -13.86
N PRO A 206 -4.23 -13.09 -13.83
CA PRO A 206 -3.24 -14.15 -13.99
C PRO A 206 -3.32 -15.25 -12.93
N TYR A 207 -3.75 -14.92 -11.72
CA TYR A 207 -3.95 -15.91 -10.65
C TYR A 207 -5.22 -16.72 -10.88
N MET A 208 -6.31 -16.07 -11.26
CA MET A 208 -7.58 -16.73 -11.57
C MET A 208 -7.46 -17.70 -12.75
N GLU A 209 -6.62 -17.39 -13.75
CA GLU A 209 -6.37 -18.24 -14.90
C GLU A 209 -5.58 -19.52 -14.55
N GLN A 210 -4.87 -19.55 -13.43
CA GLN A 210 -4.17 -20.74 -12.92
C GLN A 210 -5.12 -21.71 -12.19
N ILE A 211 -6.28 -21.23 -11.73
CA ILE A 211 -7.29 -22.02 -11.03
C ILE A 211 -8.16 -22.73 -12.10
N LYS A 212 -7.95 -24.03 -12.26
CA LYS A 212 -8.66 -24.84 -13.24
C LYS A 212 -9.62 -25.82 -12.60
#